data_4e8dd5f0e5f3ca16d1641a555cd540d8
#
_entry.id   4e8dd5f0e5f3ca16d1641a555cd540d8
#
_cell.length_a   1.000
_cell.length_b   1.000
_cell.length_c   1.000
_cell.angle_alpha   90.00
_cell.angle_beta   90.00
_cell.angle_gamma   90.00
#
_symmetry.space_group_name_H-M   'P 1'
#
loop_
_entity.id
_entity.type
_entity.pdbx_description
1 polymer ?
#
loop_
_entity_poly.entity_id
_entity_poly.type
_entity_poly.pdbx_seq_one_letter_code
_entity_poly.pdbx_strand_id
1 'polypeptide(L)'
;EKFDAVVNLAAQAGVRYSITNPYSYMNSNMVGFMNVLECCRNYKVDSLVFASSSSVYGMNSKVPFSETDHVGSPVSLYAASKRANELMAHAYCKLYGLKATGLRYFTVYGPWGRPDMAPMLFTKSIARGEPIQVFNNGNLSRDFTYIDDIVKGTIQVLDKAPVVADCENEVPFRIYNIGCSSPVKLMDFINEIEQAVGREAQKEFLPMQPGDVYQTYADTTKLETEIGYKPCVSLHDGITEFVKWYM
;
A
#
# COMPACT_ATOMS: atom_id res chain seq x y z
N GLU A 1 -4.88 -7.24 -28.66
CA GLU A 1 -3.45 -7.17 -28.31
C GLU A 1 -3.14 -8.28 -27.32
N LYS A 2 -1.94 -8.85 -27.40
CA LYS A 2 -1.43 -9.82 -26.44
C LYS A 2 -0.49 -9.10 -25.49
N PHE A 3 -0.72 -9.22 -24.19
CA PHE A 3 0.13 -8.66 -23.16
C PHE A 3 0.95 -9.78 -22.50
N ASP A 4 2.24 -9.55 -22.27
CA ASP A 4 3.12 -10.49 -21.59
C ASP A 4 2.94 -10.39 -20.06
N ALA A 5 2.68 -9.19 -19.56
CA ALA A 5 2.49 -8.95 -18.14
C ALA A 5 1.35 -7.96 -17.86
N VAL A 6 0.76 -8.06 -16.67
CA VAL A 6 -0.30 -7.18 -16.18
C VAL A 6 0.07 -6.65 -14.81
N VAL A 7 -0.06 -5.34 -14.61
CA VAL A 7 -0.02 -4.71 -13.29
C VAL A 7 -1.41 -4.22 -12.93
N ASN A 8 -2.05 -4.85 -11.95
CA ASN A 8 -3.38 -4.46 -11.49
C ASN A 8 -3.30 -3.62 -10.21
N LEU A 9 -3.40 -2.30 -10.36
CA LEU A 9 -3.49 -1.35 -9.25
C LEU A 9 -4.92 -0.87 -9.02
N ALA A 10 -5.84 -1.17 -9.94
CA ALA A 10 -7.22 -0.73 -9.89
C ALA A 10 -7.99 -1.41 -8.76
N ALA A 11 -8.58 -0.59 -7.90
CA ALA A 11 -9.43 -1.05 -6.79
C ALA A 11 -10.19 0.13 -6.18
N GLN A 12 -11.24 -0.18 -5.41
CA GLN A 12 -11.76 0.78 -4.44
C GLN A 12 -10.84 0.72 -3.21
N ALA A 13 -10.17 1.83 -2.91
CA ALA A 13 -9.24 1.94 -1.79
C ALA A 13 -9.87 2.72 -0.62
N GLY A 14 -9.27 2.59 0.58
CA GLY A 14 -9.63 3.34 1.78
C GLY A 14 -10.42 2.51 2.80
N VAL A 15 -9.91 2.48 4.04
CA VAL A 15 -10.55 1.77 5.16
C VAL A 15 -11.90 2.39 5.51
N ARG A 16 -11.95 3.73 5.64
CA ARG A 16 -13.14 4.45 6.10
C ARG A 16 -14.30 4.36 5.14
N TYR A 17 -14.06 4.53 3.85
CA TYR A 17 -15.10 4.44 2.84
C TYR A 17 -15.69 3.02 2.76
N SER A 18 -14.94 1.98 3.14
CA SER A 18 -15.47 0.62 3.19
C SER A 18 -16.54 0.40 4.27
N ILE A 19 -16.59 1.28 5.28
CA ILE A 19 -17.62 1.25 6.33
C ILE A 19 -18.95 1.84 5.79
N THR A 20 -18.86 2.91 5.00
CA THR A 20 -20.05 3.64 4.51
C THR A 20 -20.58 3.09 3.18
N ASN A 21 -19.71 2.52 2.34
CA ASN A 21 -20.10 1.96 1.03
C ASN A 21 -19.45 0.59 0.78
N PRO A 22 -19.87 -0.49 1.46
CA PRO A 22 -19.28 -1.82 1.34
C PRO A 22 -19.44 -2.44 -0.04
N TYR A 23 -20.54 -2.20 -0.73
CA TYR A 23 -20.80 -2.79 -2.06
C TYR A 23 -19.81 -2.31 -3.12
N SER A 24 -19.27 -1.10 -3.01
CA SER A 24 -18.23 -0.61 -3.90
C SER A 24 -16.96 -1.50 -3.85
N TYR A 25 -16.63 -2.01 -2.66
CA TYR A 25 -15.49 -2.94 -2.47
C TYR A 25 -15.78 -4.33 -3.01
N MET A 26 -17.01 -4.83 -2.83
CA MET A 26 -17.40 -6.12 -3.42
C MET A 26 -17.32 -6.06 -4.94
N ASN A 27 -17.88 -5.05 -5.56
CA ASN A 27 -17.89 -4.90 -7.01
C ASN A 27 -16.49 -4.67 -7.58
N SER A 28 -15.73 -3.73 -7.03
CA SER A 28 -14.41 -3.36 -7.58
C SER A 28 -13.32 -4.36 -7.20
N ASN A 29 -13.23 -4.72 -5.90
CA ASN A 29 -12.11 -5.50 -5.40
C ASN A 29 -12.32 -7.01 -5.54
N MET A 30 -13.57 -7.49 -5.46
CA MET A 30 -13.87 -8.92 -5.60
C MET A 30 -14.21 -9.27 -7.04
N VAL A 31 -15.30 -8.72 -7.58
CA VAL A 31 -15.74 -9.02 -8.95
C VAL A 31 -14.75 -8.48 -9.98
N GLY A 32 -14.29 -7.23 -9.82
CA GLY A 32 -13.30 -6.64 -10.71
C GLY A 32 -11.98 -7.40 -10.74
N PHE A 33 -11.46 -7.81 -9.58
CA PHE A 33 -10.23 -8.60 -9.53
C PHE A 33 -10.41 -10.02 -10.09
N MET A 34 -11.57 -10.65 -9.87
CA MET A 34 -11.91 -11.92 -10.52
C MET A 34 -11.85 -11.80 -12.06
N ASN A 35 -12.39 -10.73 -12.61
CA ASN A 35 -12.33 -10.49 -14.05
C ASN A 35 -10.88 -10.34 -14.55
N VAL A 36 -10.01 -9.67 -13.78
CA VAL A 36 -8.57 -9.59 -14.11
C VAL A 36 -7.92 -10.97 -14.13
N LEU A 37 -8.17 -11.81 -13.11
CA LEU A 37 -7.65 -13.17 -13.04
C LEU A 37 -8.13 -14.03 -14.22
N GLU A 38 -9.43 -13.97 -14.57
CA GLU A 38 -9.99 -14.68 -15.73
C GLU A 38 -9.40 -14.17 -17.05
N CYS A 39 -9.19 -12.86 -17.20
CA CYS A 39 -8.49 -12.33 -18.37
C CYS A 39 -7.06 -12.85 -18.45
N CYS A 40 -6.29 -12.78 -17.36
CA CYS A 40 -4.92 -13.30 -17.34
C CYS A 40 -4.86 -14.78 -17.71
N ARG A 41 -5.75 -15.60 -17.14
CA ARG A 41 -5.86 -17.03 -17.44
C ARG A 41 -6.19 -17.30 -18.91
N ASN A 42 -7.23 -16.66 -19.43
CA ASN A 42 -7.76 -16.93 -20.78
C ASN A 42 -6.79 -16.44 -21.87
N TYR A 43 -6.11 -15.33 -21.65
CA TYR A 43 -5.12 -14.76 -22.58
C TYR A 43 -3.69 -15.24 -22.33
N LYS A 44 -3.49 -16.15 -21.37
CA LYS A 44 -2.19 -16.74 -21.02
C LYS A 44 -1.13 -15.68 -20.76
N VAL A 45 -1.46 -14.73 -19.88
CA VAL A 45 -0.54 -13.71 -19.42
C VAL A 45 0.57 -14.38 -18.60
N ASP A 46 1.84 -14.05 -18.89
CA ASP A 46 2.99 -14.70 -18.26
C ASP A 46 3.19 -14.26 -16.80
N SER A 47 2.82 -13.02 -16.44
CA SER A 47 2.97 -12.49 -15.09
C SER A 47 1.87 -11.51 -14.71
N LEU A 48 1.35 -11.65 -13.48
CA LEU A 48 0.43 -10.70 -12.86
C LEU A 48 1.07 -10.12 -11.60
N VAL A 49 1.25 -8.81 -11.54
CA VAL A 49 1.52 -8.07 -10.29
C VAL A 49 0.25 -7.37 -9.85
N PHE A 50 -0.13 -7.48 -8.59
CA PHE A 50 -1.34 -6.84 -8.10
C PHE A 50 -1.17 -6.17 -6.74
N ALA A 51 -1.92 -5.08 -6.55
CA ALA A 51 -1.91 -4.35 -5.30
C ALA A 51 -2.70 -5.08 -4.22
N SER A 52 -2.00 -5.59 -3.19
CA SER A 52 -2.53 -5.86 -1.88
C SER A 52 -2.36 -4.61 -0.99
N SER A 53 -2.32 -4.74 0.31
CA SER A 53 -2.22 -3.62 1.25
C SER A 53 -1.67 -4.08 2.60
N SER A 54 -0.92 -3.22 3.28
CA SER A 54 -0.56 -3.42 4.69
C SER A 54 -1.77 -3.54 5.64
N SER A 55 -2.94 -3.09 5.21
CA SER A 55 -4.19 -3.25 5.97
C SER A 55 -4.56 -4.72 6.23
N VAL A 56 -4.03 -5.68 5.45
CA VAL A 56 -4.28 -7.12 5.66
C VAL A 56 -3.73 -7.63 6.99
N TYR A 57 -2.75 -6.95 7.58
CA TYR A 57 -2.20 -7.29 8.90
C TYR A 57 -3.20 -7.09 10.02
N GLY A 58 -4.18 -6.21 9.84
CA GLY A 58 -5.33 -6.05 10.74
C GLY A 58 -4.92 -5.83 12.20
N MET A 59 -5.30 -6.76 13.08
CA MET A 59 -5.04 -6.71 14.52
C MET A 59 -3.64 -7.23 14.92
N ASN A 60 -2.73 -7.48 13.98
CA ASN A 60 -1.37 -7.90 14.32
C ASN A 60 -0.67 -6.81 15.14
N SER A 61 -0.17 -7.16 16.32
CA SER A 61 0.54 -6.24 17.22
C SER A 61 2.07 -6.34 17.09
N LYS A 62 2.58 -7.39 16.44
CA LYS A 62 4.01 -7.55 16.19
C LYS A 62 4.46 -6.54 15.12
N VAL A 63 5.56 -5.84 15.36
CA VAL A 63 6.24 -4.98 14.39
C VAL A 63 7.74 -5.32 14.37
N PRO A 64 8.41 -5.23 13.22
CA PRO A 64 7.86 -4.96 11.89
C PRO A 64 6.93 -6.08 11.39
N PHE A 65 5.98 -5.72 10.52
CA PHE A 65 5.09 -6.68 9.85
C PHE A 65 5.85 -7.49 8.81
N SER A 66 5.82 -8.80 8.92
CA SER A 66 6.44 -9.73 7.97
C SER A 66 5.40 -10.43 7.10
N GLU A 67 5.75 -10.82 5.89
CA GLU A 67 4.86 -11.59 4.99
C GLU A 67 4.43 -12.93 5.58
N THR A 68 5.22 -13.47 6.51
CA THR A 68 4.93 -14.73 7.23
C THR A 68 3.99 -14.54 8.42
N ASP A 69 3.66 -13.30 8.80
CA ASP A 69 2.73 -13.04 9.89
C ASP A 69 1.31 -13.48 9.53
N HIS A 70 0.56 -13.90 10.56
CA HIS A 70 -0.84 -14.26 10.38
C HIS A 70 -1.69 -13.06 9.99
N VAL A 71 -2.44 -13.17 8.90
CA VAL A 71 -3.31 -12.12 8.34
C VAL A 71 -4.79 -12.53 8.30
N GLY A 72 -5.22 -13.24 9.35
CA GLY A 72 -6.59 -13.78 9.46
C GLY A 72 -7.59 -12.87 10.17
N SER A 73 -7.18 -11.69 10.69
CA SER A 73 -8.01 -10.81 11.51
C SER A 73 -8.10 -9.38 10.95
N PRO A 74 -8.69 -9.21 9.75
CA PRO A 74 -8.84 -7.88 9.14
C PRO A 74 -9.80 -7.00 9.96
N VAL A 75 -9.50 -5.70 10.07
CA VAL A 75 -10.31 -4.72 10.83
C VAL A 75 -11.23 -3.88 9.93
N SER A 76 -11.28 -4.16 8.64
CA SER A 76 -12.15 -3.47 7.69
C SER A 76 -12.50 -4.35 6.50
N LEU A 77 -13.61 -4.05 5.81
CA LEU A 77 -13.96 -4.74 4.58
C LEU A 77 -12.92 -4.51 3.47
N TYR A 78 -12.29 -3.32 3.45
CA TYR A 78 -11.15 -3.08 2.55
C TYR A 78 -10.03 -4.08 2.78
N ALA A 79 -9.59 -4.25 4.03
CA ALA A 79 -8.55 -5.21 4.39
C ALA A 79 -8.96 -6.65 4.02
N ALA A 80 -10.20 -7.03 4.34
CA ALA A 80 -10.76 -8.35 3.99
C ALA A 80 -10.76 -8.57 2.48
N SER A 81 -11.16 -7.57 1.66
CA SER A 81 -11.15 -7.68 0.21
C SER A 81 -9.74 -7.83 -0.36
N LYS A 82 -8.74 -7.12 0.19
CA LYS A 82 -7.34 -7.27 -0.24
C LYS A 82 -6.76 -8.63 0.14
N ARG A 83 -7.07 -9.13 1.35
CA ARG A 83 -6.69 -10.48 1.72
C ARG A 83 -7.35 -11.54 0.84
N ALA A 84 -8.62 -11.36 0.51
CA ALA A 84 -9.33 -12.25 -0.43
C ALA A 84 -8.65 -12.24 -1.82
N ASN A 85 -8.18 -11.09 -2.33
CA ASN A 85 -7.43 -11.03 -3.58
C ASN A 85 -6.14 -11.88 -3.53
N GLU A 86 -5.40 -11.87 -2.42
CA GLU A 86 -4.23 -12.73 -2.24
C GLU A 86 -4.62 -14.23 -2.34
N LEU A 87 -5.70 -14.65 -1.68
CA LEU A 87 -6.18 -16.03 -1.70
C LEU A 87 -6.71 -16.44 -3.08
N MET A 88 -7.44 -15.57 -3.76
CA MET A 88 -7.93 -15.80 -5.12
C MET A 88 -6.77 -15.97 -6.10
N ALA A 89 -5.78 -15.07 -6.06
CA ALA A 89 -4.60 -15.17 -6.90
C ALA A 89 -3.82 -16.46 -6.65
N HIS A 90 -3.59 -16.84 -5.38
CA HIS A 90 -2.94 -18.10 -5.02
C HIS A 90 -3.68 -19.32 -5.61
N ALA A 91 -5.02 -19.35 -5.52
CA ALA A 91 -5.82 -20.42 -6.09
C ALA A 91 -5.65 -20.51 -7.62
N TYR A 92 -5.62 -19.36 -8.32
CA TYR A 92 -5.40 -19.32 -9.78
C TYR A 92 -3.98 -19.76 -10.16
N CYS A 93 -2.98 -19.41 -9.35
CA CYS A 93 -1.61 -19.89 -9.54
C CYS A 93 -1.54 -21.41 -9.44
N LYS A 94 -2.17 -22.00 -8.42
CA LYS A 94 -2.18 -23.46 -8.23
C LYS A 94 -2.96 -24.21 -9.29
N LEU A 95 -4.13 -23.70 -9.67
CA LEU A 95 -5.05 -24.40 -10.59
C LEU A 95 -4.63 -24.24 -12.07
N TYR A 96 -4.12 -23.07 -12.43
CA TYR A 96 -3.93 -22.71 -13.84
C TYR A 96 -2.49 -22.37 -14.20
N GLY A 97 -1.57 -22.40 -13.22
CA GLY A 97 -0.16 -22.08 -13.45
C GLY A 97 0.09 -20.59 -13.72
N LEU A 98 -0.88 -19.70 -13.41
CA LEU A 98 -0.68 -18.25 -13.49
C LEU A 98 0.45 -17.84 -12.53
N LYS A 99 1.44 -17.11 -13.01
CA LYS A 99 2.47 -16.53 -12.15
C LYS A 99 1.96 -15.21 -11.58
N ALA A 100 1.87 -15.09 -10.26
CA ALA A 100 1.37 -13.87 -9.65
C ALA A 100 2.17 -13.42 -8.44
N THR A 101 2.34 -12.10 -8.32
CA THR A 101 2.97 -11.46 -7.15
C THR A 101 2.04 -10.38 -6.58
N GLY A 102 1.68 -10.53 -5.31
CA GLY A 102 0.96 -9.51 -4.56
C GLY A 102 1.91 -8.58 -3.83
N LEU A 103 1.70 -7.28 -3.92
CA LEU A 103 2.45 -6.26 -3.20
C LEU A 103 1.60 -5.67 -2.08
N ARG A 104 1.99 -5.86 -0.83
CA ARG A 104 1.39 -5.22 0.34
C ARG A 104 1.97 -3.82 0.48
N TYR A 105 1.35 -2.86 -0.20
CA TYR A 105 1.76 -1.45 -0.12
C TYR A 105 1.53 -0.90 1.28
N PHE A 106 2.56 -0.26 1.83
CA PHE A 106 2.46 0.60 3.00
C PHE A 106 2.02 2.01 2.61
N THR A 107 2.25 3.01 3.43
CA THR A 107 1.70 4.35 3.14
C THR A 107 2.55 5.07 2.10
N VAL A 108 2.02 5.17 0.88
CA VAL A 108 2.66 5.88 -0.22
C VAL A 108 2.28 7.35 -0.20
N TYR A 109 3.25 8.23 -0.46
CA TYR A 109 3.02 9.66 -0.65
C TYR A 109 3.81 10.19 -1.84
N GLY A 110 3.40 11.34 -2.36
CA GLY A 110 4.05 11.99 -3.52
C GLY A 110 3.05 12.60 -4.48
N PRO A 111 3.53 13.11 -5.63
CA PRO A 111 2.69 13.61 -6.71
C PRO A 111 1.57 12.66 -7.10
N TRP A 112 0.41 13.23 -7.44
CA TRP A 112 -0.80 12.49 -7.82
C TRP A 112 -1.35 11.57 -6.73
N GLY A 113 -0.94 11.79 -5.47
CA GLY A 113 -1.47 11.07 -4.31
C GLY A 113 -2.98 11.22 -4.17
N ARG A 114 -3.61 10.27 -3.49
CA ARG A 114 -5.06 10.30 -3.23
C ARG A 114 -5.44 11.53 -2.41
N PRO A 115 -6.45 12.31 -2.82
CA PRO A 115 -6.81 13.56 -2.17
C PRO A 115 -7.36 13.40 -0.73
N ASP A 116 -7.82 12.20 -0.37
CA ASP A 116 -8.36 11.85 0.95
C ASP A 116 -7.30 11.30 1.93
N MET A 117 -6.03 11.24 1.52
CA MET A 117 -4.92 10.79 2.38
C MET A 117 -4.27 11.95 3.12
N ALA A 118 -3.75 11.66 4.32
CA ALA A 118 -3.14 12.63 5.21
C ALA A 118 -2.09 13.56 4.53
N PRO A 119 -1.15 13.07 3.69
CA PRO A 119 -0.20 13.95 3.00
C PRO A 119 -0.89 15.05 2.19
N MET A 120 -1.89 14.69 1.39
CA MET A 120 -2.65 15.65 0.56
C MET A 120 -3.50 16.59 1.40
N LEU A 121 -4.21 16.05 2.41
CA LEU A 121 -5.07 16.85 3.29
C LEU A 121 -4.25 17.86 4.09
N PHE A 122 -3.13 17.46 4.68
CA PHE A 122 -2.29 18.35 5.46
C PHE A 122 -1.66 19.44 4.59
N THR A 123 -1.06 19.07 3.46
CA THR A 123 -0.47 20.05 2.55
C THR A 123 -1.49 21.07 2.08
N LYS A 124 -2.70 20.62 1.69
CA LYS A 124 -3.80 21.50 1.27
C LYS A 124 -4.19 22.49 2.36
N SER A 125 -4.45 22.00 3.58
CA SER A 125 -4.92 22.85 4.68
C SER A 125 -3.82 23.79 5.14
N ILE A 126 -2.58 23.34 5.28
CA ILE A 126 -1.43 24.19 5.68
C ILE A 126 -1.20 25.30 4.65
N ALA A 127 -1.20 24.97 3.35
CA ALA A 127 -1.03 25.96 2.28
C ALA A 127 -2.11 27.05 2.31
N ARG A 128 -3.34 26.70 2.69
CA ARG A 128 -4.47 27.63 2.82
C ARG A 128 -4.56 28.33 4.16
N GLY A 129 -3.78 27.93 5.16
CA GLY A 129 -3.91 28.43 6.53
C GLY A 129 -5.15 27.91 7.24
N GLU A 130 -5.69 26.80 6.79
CA GLU A 130 -6.83 26.10 7.41
C GLU A 130 -6.34 25.09 8.46
N PRO A 131 -7.13 24.76 9.51
CA PRO A 131 -6.72 23.79 10.52
C PRO A 131 -6.61 22.38 9.92
N ILE A 132 -5.66 21.61 10.50
CA ILE A 132 -5.52 20.19 10.21
C ILE A 132 -6.01 19.35 11.40
N GLN A 133 -6.66 18.21 11.09
CA GLN A 133 -7.11 17.27 12.12
C GLN A 133 -6.01 16.26 12.43
N VAL A 134 -5.56 16.24 13.68
CA VAL A 134 -4.48 15.39 14.17
C VAL A 134 -5.08 14.33 15.08
N PHE A 135 -5.34 13.14 14.52
CA PHE A 135 -5.97 12.04 15.26
C PHE A 135 -5.02 11.36 16.25
N ASN A 136 -5.62 10.72 17.27
CA ASN A 136 -4.93 10.10 18.40
C ASN A 136 -3.95 11.07 19.09
N ASN A 137 -4.30 12.34 19.18
CA ASN A 137 -3.46 13.41 19.73
C ASN A 137 -2.03 13.42 19.12
N GLY A 138 -1.87 13.01 17.87
CA GLY A 138 -0.58 12.94 17.17
C GLY A 138 0.24 11.69 17.50
N ASN A 139 -0.22 10.81 18.39
CA ASN A 139 0.50 9.60 18.77
C ASN A 139 0.27 8.45 17.79
N LEU A 140 0.70 8.66 16.57
CA LEU A 140 0.65 7.68 15.47
C LEU A 140 2.00 7.63 14.78
N SER A 141 2.34 6.47 14.21
CA SER A 141 3.51 6.29 13.36
C SER A 141 3.16 5.51 12.10
N ARG A 142 3.73 5.90 10.98
CA ARG A 142 3.50 5.27 9.68
C ARG A 142 4.82 5.06 8.95
N ASP A 143 4.89 3.94 8.25
CA ASP A 143 5.91 3.70 7.25
C ASP A 143 5.51 4.44 5.97
N PHE A 144 6.07 5.64 5.80
CA PHE A 144 5.84 6.49 4.62
C PHE A 144 6.91 6.23 3.58
N THR A 145 6.49 5.99 2.33
CA THR A 145 7.41 5.75 1.21
C THR A 145 7.08 6.67 0.06
N TYR A 146 8.11 7.32 -0.49
CA TYR A 146 7.94 8.20 -1.63
C TYR A 146 7.58 7.42 -2.89
N ILE A 147 6.75 8.02 -3.74
CA ILE A 147 6.16 7.37 -4.93
C ILE A 147 7.20 6.78 -5.87
N ASP A 148 8.34 7.44 -6.10
CA ASP A 148 9.36 6.98 -7.05
C ASP A 148 10.01 5.67 -6.58
N ASP A 149 10.27 5.52 -5.27
CA ASP A 149 10.76 4.26 -4.71
C ASP A 149 9.72 3.15 -4.89
N ILE A 150 8.45 3.45 -4.67
CA ILE A 150 7.35 2.49 -4.85
C ILE A 150 7.22 2.05 -6.31
N VAL A 151 7.27 2.99 -7.25
CA VAL A 151 7.19 2.69 -8.69
C VAL A 151 8.37 1.84 -9.12
N LYS A 152 9.59 2.20 -8.70
CA LYS A 152 10.81 1.44 -8.98
C LYS A 152 10.70 0.00 -8.46
N GLY A 153 10.30 -0.18 -7.20
CA GLY A 153 10.13 -1.51 -6.62
C GLY A 153 9.04 -2.33 -7.33
N THR A 154 7.93 -1.71 -7.70
CA THR A 154 6.84 -2.38 -8.44
C THR A 154 7.32 -2.87 -9.81
N ILE A 155 8.10 -2.06 -10.54
CA ILE A 155 8.68 -2.44 -11.84
C ILE A 155 9.71 -3.57 -11.67
N GLN A 156 10.59 -3.48 -10.67
CA GLN A 156 11.55 -4.55 -10.38
C GLN A 156 10.88 -5.89 -10.09
N VAL A 157 9.74 -5.89 -9.40
CA VAL A 157 8.92 -7.10 -9.15
C VAL A 157 8.28 -7.60 -10.44
N LEU A 158 7.80 -6.72 -11.31
CA LEU A 158 7.21 -7.10 -12.61
C LEU A 158 8.20 -7.85 -13.48
N ASP A 159 9.47 -7.41 -13.48
CA ASP A 159 10.56 -8.00 -14.26
C ASP A 159 11.04 -9.37 -13.70
N LYS A 160 10.60 -9.74 -12.50
CA LYS A 160 10.99 -10.97 -11.80
C LYS A 160 9.79 -11.84 -11.43
N ALA A 161 9.08 -12.33 -12.45
CA ALA A 161 7.96 -13.25 -12.25
C ALA A 161 8.36 -14.48 -11.40
N PRO A 162 7.47 -15.01 -10.54
CA PRO A 162 7.76 -16.19 -9.73
C PRO A 162 8.18 -17.39 -10.58
N VAL A 163 9.27 -18.06 -10.18
CA VAL A 163 9.72 -19.33 -10.76
C VAL A 163 9.20 -20.46 -9.89
N VAL A 164 8.53 -21.45 -10.48
CA VAL A 164 7.85 -22.54 -9.76
C VAL A 164 8.77 -23.24 -8.77
N ALA A 165 10.00 -23.56 -9.19
CA ALA A 165 10.97 -24.27 -8.35
C ALA A 165 11.40 -23.49 -7.08
N ASP A 166 11.25 -22.16 -7.09
CA ASP A 166 11.64 -21.28 -5.99
C ASP A 166 10.43 -20.89 -5.10
N CYS A 167 9.25 -21.46 -5.36
CA CYS A 167 8.03 -21.11 -4.66
C CYS A 167 7.56 -22.23 -3.74
N GLU A 168 6.97 -21.83 -2.61
CA GLU A 168 6.40 -22.76 -1.64
C GLU A 168 5.33 -23.66 -2.29
N ASN A 169 5.40 -24.95 -2.01
CA ASN A 169 4.49 -25.98 -2.57
C ASN A 169 4.40 -25.99 -4.11
N GLU A 170 5.44 -25.53 -4.80
CA GLU A 170 5.48 -25.42 -6.26
C GLU A 170 4.33 -24.58 -6.84
N VAL A 171 3.84 -23.59 -6.10
CA VAL A 171 2.83 -22.64 -6.55
C VAL A 171 3.52 -21.35 -6.97
N PRO A 172 3.43 -20.89 -8.23
CA PRO A 172 4.12 -19.68 -8.70
C PRO A 172 3.44 -18.40 -8.19
N PHE A 173 3.43 -18.26 -6.87
CA PHE A 173 2.79 -17.17 -6.15
C PHE A 173 3.75 -16.59 -5.10
N ARG A 174 3.86 -15.26 -5.06
CA ARG A 174 4.65 -14.55 -4.06
C ARG A 174 3.89 -13.38 -3.48
N ILE A 175 4.20 -13.06 -2.22
CA ILE A 175 3.78 -11.83 -1.55
C ILE A 175 5.03 -11.12 -1.07
N TYR A 176 5.05 -9.79 -1.24
CA TYR A 176 6.06 -8.91 -0.68
C TYR A 176 5.44 -7.71 0.01
N ASN A 177 6.03 -7.32 1.12
CA ASN A 177 5.85 -5.98 1.65
C ASN A 177 6.63 -4.97 0.79
N ILE A 178 6.03 -3.83 0.51
CA ILE A 178 6.71 -2.72 -0.15
C ILE A 178 6.49 -1.43 0.63
N GLY A 179 7.57 -0.90 1.18
CA GLY A 179 7.61 0.21 2.11
C GLY A 179 9.03 0.73 2.27
N CYS A 180 9.22 1.72 3.15
CA CYS A 180 10.53 2.31 3.46
C CYS A 180 11.25 1.55 4.58
N SER A 181 10.56 0.71 5.34
CA SER A 181 11.09 0.04 6.54
C SER A 181 11.64 1.02 7.60
N SER A 182 11.07 2.23 7.62
CA SER A 182 11.48 3.33 8.50
C SER A 182 10.25 4.12 8.96
N PRO A 183 9.58 3.69 10.06
CA PRO A 183 8.35 4.33 10.51
C PRO A 183 8.62 5.75 11.04
N VAL A 184 7.83 6.71 10.59
CA VAL A 184 7.90 8.13 10.94
C VAL A 184 6.74 8.49 11.88
N LYS A 185 6.99 9.25 12.92
CA LYS A 185 5.94 9.80 13.79
C LYS A 185 5.10 10.82 13.02
N LEU A 186 3.79 10.82 13.26
CA LEU A 186 2.88 11.73 12.58
C LEU A 186 3.27 13.21 12.76
N MET A 187 3.73 13.58 13.94
CA MET A 187 4.15 14.96 14.22
C MET A 187 5.41 15.35 13.44
N ASP A 188 6.37 14.44 13.27
CA ASP A 188 7.57 14.68 12.47
C ASP A 188 7.20 14.84 10.99
N PHE A 189 6.27 14.00 10.50
CA PHE A 189 5.74 14.12 9.13
C PHE A 189 5.02 15.46 8.87
N ILE A 190 4.23 15.94 9.84
CA ILE A 190 3.56 17.25 9.75
C ILE A 190 4.62 18.38 9.74
N ASN A 191 5.64 18.29 10.59
CA ASN A 191 6.71 19.27 10.66
C ASN A 191 7.48 19.40 9.32
N GLU A 192 7.77 18.30 8.64
CA GLU A 192 8.37 18.33 7.30
C GLU A 192 7.49 19.07 6.28
N ILE A 193 6.17 18.86 6.33
CA ILE A 193 5.23 19.59 5.46
C ILE A 193 5.20 21.09 5.81
N GLU A 194 5.19 21.44 7.10
CA GLU A 194 5.24 22.85 7.56
C GLU A 194 6.48 23.55 7.03
N GLN A 195 7.63 22.90 7.12
CA GLN A 195 8.90 23.45 6.62
C GLN A 195 8.86 23.63 5.10
N ALA A 196 8.39 22.62 4.36
CA ALA A 196 8.33 22.67 2.91
C ALA A 196 7.31 23.68 2.36
N VAL A 197 6.17 23.87 3.04
CA VAL A 197 5.16 24.90 2.71
C VAL A 197 5.59 26.30 3.18
N GLY A 198 6.46 26.39 4.18
CA GLY A 198 6.87 27.66 4.82
C GLY A 198 5.81 28.27 5.73
N ARG A 199 4.93 27.43 6.29
CA ARG A 199 3.85 27.85 7.20
C ARG A 199 3.60 26.81 8.28
N GLU A 200 3.43 27.26 9.51
CA GLU A 200 3.02 26.41 10.65
C GLU A 200 1.54 26.03 10.55
N ALA A 201 1.23 24.77 10.86
CA ALA A 201 -0.12 24.24 10.87
C ALA A 201 -0.93 24.62 12.10
N GLN A 202 -2.18 25.00 11.92
CA GLN A 202 -3.15 25.05 13.01
C GLN A 202 -3.63 23.63 13.30
N LYS A 203 -3.22 23.06 14.43
CA LYS A 203 -3.46 21.65 14.78
C LYS A 203 -4.68 21.50 15.69
N GLU A 204 -5.70 20.77 15.20
CA GLU A 204 -6.86 20.34 15.98
C GLU A 204 -6.66 18.87 16.39
N PHE A 205 -6.39 18.66 17.69
CA PHE A 205 -6.13 17.32 18.22
C PHE A 205 -7.44 16.58 18.51
N LEU A 206 -7.57 15.39 17.96
CA LEU A 206 -8.76 14.55 18.03
C LEU A 206 -8.44 13.16 18.58
N PRO A 207 -9.41 12.44 19.17
CA PRO A 207 -9.25 11.05 19.56
C PRO A 207 -8.97 10.14 18.36
N MET A 208 -8.52 8.92 18.63
CA MET A 208 -8.25 7.90 17.60
C MET A 208 -9.55 7.54 16.85
N GLN A 209 -9.44 7.39 15.53
CA GLN A 209 -10.57 7.01 14.70
C GLN A 209 -10.77 5.49 14.67
N PRO A 210 -12.01 5.00 14.50
CA PRO A 210 -12.29 3.59 14.27
C PRO A 210 -11.56 3.05 13.03
N GLY A 211 -10.94 1.87 13.18
CA GLY A 211 -10.21 1.21 12.11
C GLY A 211 -8.77 1.70 11.91
N ASP A 212 -8.32 2.72 12.63
CA ASP A 212 -6.92 3.13 12.63
C ASP A 212 -6.06 2.20 13.52
N VAL A 213 -4.79 2.08 13.16
CA VAL A 213 -3.76 1.36 13.92
C VAL A 213 -2.72 2.36 14.45
N TYR A 214 -2.10 2.06 15.61
CA TYR A 214 -1.10 2.95 16.20
C TYR A 214 0.14 3.11 15.34
N GLN A 215 0.60 2.00 14.76
CA GLN A 215 1.83 1.98 13.97
C GLN A 215 1.69 1.07 12.76
N THR A 216 2.32 1.45 11.65
CA THR A 216 2.65 0.55 10.55
C THR A 216 4.15 0.57 10.32
N TYR A 217 4.75 -0.62 10.18
CA TYR A 217 6.18 -0.80 9.97
C TYR A 217 6.41 -2.04 9.12
N ALA A 218 6.93 -1.87 7.90
CA ALA A 218 7.20 -2.95 6.97
C ALA A 218 8.50 -3.66 7.34
N ASP A 219 8.50 -4.98 7.30
CA ASP A 219 9.70 -5.76 7.07
C ASP A 219 9.84 -5.94 5.55
N THR A 220 10.84 -5.32 4.94
CA THR A 220 11.11 -5.39 3.49
C THR A 220 12.25 -6.33 3.14
N THR A 221 12.80 -7.05 4.13
CA THR A 221 13.98 -7.90 3.98
C THR A 221 13.83 -8.89 2.82
N LYS A 222 12.64 -9.49 2.68
CA LYS A 222 12.38 -10.44 1.59
C LYS A 222 12.44 -9.77 0.22
N LEU A 223 11.82 -8.60 0.08
CA LEU A 223 11.84 -7.84 -1.18
C LEU A 223 13.27 -7.36 -1.52
N GLU A 224 14.03 -6.93 -0.50
CA GLU A 224 15.42 -6.51 -0.67
C GLU A 224 16.30 -7.66 -1.15
N THR A 225 16.20 -8.83 -0.52
CA THR A 225 17.07 -9.97 -0.83
C THR A 225 16.73 -10.65 -2.16
N GLU A 226 15.44 -10.80 -2.48
CA GLU A 226 15.01 -11.53 -3.67
C GLU A 226 14.95 -10.64 -4.92
N ILE A 227 14.60 -9.36 -4.77
CA ILE A 227 14.36 -8.42 -5.88
C ILE A 227 15.45 -7.36 -6.00
N GLY A 228 16.15 -7.04 -4.90
CA GLY A 228 17.15 -5.97 -4.85
C GLY A 228 16.50 -4.59 -4.63
N TYR A 229 15.24 -4.56 -4.15
CA TYR A 229 14.56 -3.32 -3.81
C TYR A 229 15.25 -2.63 -2.64
N LYS A 230 15.50 -1.34 -2.80
CA LYS A 230 16.02 -0.49 -1.72
C LYS A 230 15.46 0.93 -1.90
N PRO A 231 14.58 1.38 -1.00
CA PRO A 231 14.12 2.77 -1.00
C PRO A 231 15.30 3.70 -0.70
N CYS A 232 15.37 4.82 -1.37
CA CYS A 232 16.51 5.73 -1.26
C CYS A 232 16.11 7.20 -1.05
N VAL A 233 14.84 7.54 -1.22
CA VAL A 233 14.36 8.92 -1.05
C VAL A 233 14.12 9.19 0.43
N SER A 234 14.82 10.18 0.99
CA SER A 234 14.61 10.61 2.38
C SER A 234 13.22 11.23 2.54
N LEU A 235 12.69 11.24 3.79
CA LEU A 235 11.41 11.90 4.06
C LEU A 235 11.47 13.38 3.67
N HIS A 236 12.54 14.07 4.02
CA HIS A 236 12.75 15.49 3.73
C HIS A 236 12.70 15.77 2.21
N ASP A 237 13.48 15.02 1.42
CA ASP A 237 13.53 15.21 -0.04
C ASP A 237 12.18 14.90 -0.69
N GLY A 238 11.56 13.78 -0.28
CA GLY A 238 10.26 13.37 -0.80
C GLY A 238 9.14 14.37 -0.48
N ILE A 239 9.10 14.92 0.73
CA ILE A 239 8.12 15.96 1.10
C ILE A 239 8.40 17.26 0.35
N THR A 240 9.65 17.65 0.20
CA THR A 240 10.04 18.84 -0.56
C THR A 240 9.57 18.77 -2.01
N GLU A 241 9.85 17.66 -2.72
CA GLU A 241 9.40 17.46 -4.10
C GLU A 241 7.87 17.33 -4.20
N PHE A 242 7.22 16.69 -3.23
CA PHE A 242 5.76 16.60 -3.18
C PHE A 242 5.09 17.96 -3.00
N VAL A 243 5.56 18.79 -2.08
CA VAL A 243 5.02 20.14 -1.84
C VAL A 243 5.27 21.05 -3.05
N LYS A 244 6.46 20.99 -3.63
CA LYS A 244 6.80 21.72 -4.86
C LYS A 244 5.87 21.38 -6.04
N TRP A 245 5.50 20.11 -6.19
CA TRP A 245 4.51 19.68 -7.17
C TRP A 245 3.10 20.20 -6.85
N TYR A 246 2.75 20.24 -5.55
CA TYR A 246 1.41 20.60 -5.09
C TYR A 246 1.14 22.11 -5.23
N MET A 247 2.14 22.98 -4.94
CA MET A 247 2.04 24.46 -4.95
C MET A 247 2.08 25.04 -6.37
#